data_1e933b1aa100f2933a97de9f80bfa562
#
_entry.id   1e933b1aa100f2933a97de9f80bfa562
#
_cell.length_a   1.000
_cell.length_b   1.000
_cell.length_c   1.000
_cell.angle_alpha   90.00
_cell.angle_beta   90.00
_cell.angle_gamma   90.00
#
_symmetry.space_group_name_H-M   'P 1'
#
loop_
_entity.id
_entity.type
_entity.pdbx_description
1 polymer ?
#
loop_
_entity_poly.entity_id
_entity_poly.type
_entity_poly.pdbx_seq_one_letter_code
_entity_poly.pdbx_strand_id
1 'polypeptide(L)'
;MDRFQYRFSGNMSETIASRKREAYVRSHIEQQVNRVFVFAICMTAFFASPRAGCAQVPTYEVTPEESSIKFGVDSSVSIKGNFEKWNAIIKFSSRDVRTAVLDIEIEAGSVNTGSQMKDNKLKGKDFFDVKESPTITFKSTKIVQTGPYTFDIEGNFTIRGVAKTEKLTLTSDSKGTPAGRLDGIMAFDRKDYGMTSGIPFIKIANRVEVNVRLKWRRISGPPPEFQQ
;
A
#
# COMPACT_ATOMS: atom_id res chain seq x y z
N MET A 1 -99.07 31.45 -34.61
CA MET A 1 -97.75 32.07 -34.92
C MET A 1 -97.09 32.31 -33.59
N ASP A 2 -95.91 31.73 -33.32
CA ASP A 2 -95.04 31.80 -32.13
C ASP A 2 -94.91 30.52 -31.30
N ARG A 3 -94.27 29.50 -31.88
CA ARG A 3 -93.72 28.40 -31.06
C ARG A 3 -92.38 27.80 -31.59
N PHE A 4 -91.66 28.53 -32.43
CA PHE A 4 -90.47 27.98 -33.08
C PHE A 4 -89.14 28.68 -32.79
N GLN A 5 -89.13 29.70 -31.94
CA GLN A 5 -87.90 30.50 -31.71
C GLN A 5 -87.09 30.10 -30.48
N TYR A 6 -87.58 29.31 -29.52
CA TYR A 6 -86.86 29.06 -28.25
C TYR A 6 -86.06 27.77 -28.19
N ARG A 7 -86.06 26.93 -29.17
CA ARG A 7 -85.42 25.62 -29.14
C ARG A 7 -83.98 25.57 -29.65
N PHE A 8 -83.47 26.64 -30.26
CA PHE A 8 -82.15 26.68 -30.92
C PHE A 8 -81.07 27.39 -30.06
N SER A 9 -81.48 28.16 -29.06
CA SER A 9 -80.48 28.89 -28.21
C SER A 9 -79.85 28.05 -27.06
N GLY A 10 -80.51 26.99 -26.58
CA GLY A 10 -79.99 26.16 -25.51
C GLY A 10 -78.87 25.18 -25.92
N ASN A 11 -78.97 24.74 -27.18
CA ASN A 11 -78.00 23.68 -27.63
C ASN A 11 -76.62 24.21 -28.01
N MET A 12 -76.52 25.48 -28.37
CA MET A 12 -75.24 26.07 -28.81
C MET A 12 -74.33 26.49 -27.61
N SER A 13 -74.98 26.92 -26.52
CA SER A 13 -74.20 27.27 -25.30
C SER A 13 -73.62 26.05 -24.51
N GLU A 14 -74.41 24.95 -24.52
CA GLU A 14 -73.90 23.69 -23.94
C GLU A 14 -72.76 23.06 -24.72
N THR A 15 -72.83 23.13 -26.07
CA THR A 15 -71.76 22.61 -26.96
C THR A 15 -70.48 23.43 -26.85
N ILE A 16 -70.56 24.74 -26.62
CA ILE A 16 -69.38 25.61 -26.40
C ILE A 16 -68.79 25.37 -25.05
N ALA A 17 -69.62 25.19 -24.01
CA ALA A 17 -69.20 24.90 -22.65
C ALA A 17 -68.52 23.51 -22.55
N SER A 18 -69.00 22.50 -23.26
CA SER A 18 -68.41 21.16 -23.35
C SER A 18 -67.06 21.21 -24.04
N ARG A 19 -66.94 21.87 -25.20
CA ARG A 19 -65.61 22.02 -25.85
C ARG A 19 -64.59 22.77 -25.06
N LYS A 20 -64.96 23.78 -24.30
CA LYS A 20 -64.07 24.51 -23.40
C LYS A 20 -63.61 23.64 -22.24
N ARG A 21 -64.45 22.77 -21.69
CA ARG A 21 -64.07 21.81 -20.63
C ARG A 21 -63.13 20.76 -21.16
N GLU A 22 -63.37 20.21 -22.35
CA GLU A 22 -62.44 19.23 -22.97
C GLU A 22 -61.10 19.83 -23.29
N ALA A 23 -61.03 21.06 -23.80
CA ALA A 23 -59.77 21.76 -24.07
C ALA A 23 -58.99 22.05 -22.78
N TYR A 24 -59.69 22.44 -21.71
CA TYR A 24 -59.06 22.68 -20.42
C TYR A 24 -58.53 21.41 -19.76
N VAL A 25 -59.27 20.31 -19.82
CA VAL A 25 -58.83 19.01 -19.29
C VAL A 25 -57.66 18.48 -20.10
N ARG A 26 -57.69 18.62 -21.43
CA ARG A 26 -56.57 18.19 -22.30
C ARG A 26 -55.27 18.95 -22.04
N SER A 27 -55.37 20.27 -21.88
CA SER A 27 -54.19 21.11 -21.56
C SER A 27 -53.58 20.80 -20.17
N HIS A 28 -54.45 20.45 -19.21
CA HIS A 28 -53.96 20.07 -17.87
C HIS A 28 -53.31 18.68 -17.84
N ILE A 29 -53.86 17.75 -18.62
CA ILE A 29 -53.26 16.42 -18.75
C ILE A 29 -51.91 16.50 -19.48
N GLU A 30 -51.80 17.29 -20.53
CA GLU A 30 -50.52 17.48 -21.25
C GLU A 30 -49.46 18.16 -20.37
N GLN A 31 -49.84 19.12 -19.53
CA GLN A 31 -48.93 19.74 -18.58
C GLN A 31 -48.48 18.79 -17.46
N GLN A 32 -49.38 17.91 -17.00
CA GLN A 32 -49.01 16.92 -15.98
C GLN A 32 -48.12 15.80 -16.56
N VAL A 33 -48.41 15.34 -17.77
CA VAL A 33 -47.60 14.34 -18.46
C VAL A 33 -46.20 14.87 -18.76
N ASN A 34 -46.07 16.13 -19.21
CA ASN A 34 -44.77 16.74 -19.48
C ASN A 34 -43.96 16.94 -18.19
N ARG A 35 -44.59 17.27 -17.06
CA ARG A 35 -43.92 17.37 -15.75
C ARG A 35 -43.43 16.02 -15.24
N VAL A 36 -44.18 14.95 -15.44
CA VAL A 36 -43.80 13.60 -15.05
C VAL A 36 -42.66 13.08 -15.94
N PHE A 37 -42.70 13.38 -17.25
CA PHE A 37 -41.63 12.99 -18.18
C PHE A 37 -40.29 13.72 -17.88
N VAL A 38 -40.34 15.01 -17.57
CA VAL A 38 -39.14 15.78 -17.23
C VAL A 38 -38.54 15.30 -15.88
N PHE A 39 -39.37 14.94 -14.91
CA PHE A 39 -38.90 14.35 -13.65
C PHE A 39 -38.32 12.94 -13.84
N ALA A 40 -38.89 12.12 -14.70
CA ALA A 40 -38.38 10.77 -15.01
C ALA A 40 -37.01 10.81 -15.72
N ILE A 41 -36.78 11.76 -16.63
CA ILE A 41 -35.52 11.92 -17.34
C ILE A 41 -34.42 12.46 -16.41
N CYS A 42 -34.75 13.35 -15.49
CA CYS A 42 -33.80 13.82 -14.48
C CYS A 42 -33.37 12.73 -13.45
N MET A 43 -34.26 11.79 -13.13
CA MET A 43 -33.95 10.72 -12.20
C MET A 43 -33.06 9.61 -12.80
N THR A 44 -33.09 9.39 -14.09
CA THR A 44 -32.24 8.40 -14.77
C THR A 44 -30.82 8.91 -15.04
N ALA A 45 -30.59 10.23 -15.08
CA ALA A 45 -29.28 10.82 -15.26
C ALA A 45 -28.41 10.80 -13.99
N PHE A 46 -28.99 10.55 -12.80
CA PHE A 46 -28.27 10.58 -11.52
C PHE A 46 -27.56 9.25 -11.16
N PHE A 47 -27.81 8.16 -11.92
CA PHE A 47 -27.17 6.85 -11.67
C PHE A 47 -25.94 6.56 -12.55
N ALA A 48 -25.60 7.45 -13.48
CA ALA A 48 -24.39 7.33 -14.29
C ALA A 48 -23.26 8.23 -13.74
N SER A 49 -23.10 8.29 -12.43
CA SER A 49 -21.81 8.76 -11.88
C SER A 49 -20.76 7.73 -12.30
N PRO A 50 -19.74 8.09 -13.10
CA PRO A 50 -18.59 7.22 -13.22
C PRO A 50 -18.07 7.04 -11.80
N ARG A 51 -18.26 5.83 -11.26
CA ARG A 51 -17.49 5.43 -10.10
C ARG A 51 -16.06 5.58 -10.56
N ALA A 52 -15.39 6.67 -10.15
CA ALA A 52 -13.95 6.73 -10.20
C ALA A 52 -13.50 5.50 -9.43
N GLY A 53 -13.20 4.43 -10.17
CA GLY A 53 -12.66 3.22 -9.58
C GLY A 53 -11.37 3.67 -8.93
N CYS A 54 -11.36 3.85 -7.60
CA CYS A 54 -10.12 3.92 -6.87
C CYS A 54 -9.33 2.71 -7.34
N ALA A 55 -8.27 2.95 -8.09
CA ALA A 55 -7.39 1.89 -8.53
C ALA A 55 -6.93 1.18 -7.25
N GLN A 56 -7.49 -0.01 -6.99
CA GLN A 56 -7.15 -0.76 -5.80
C GLN A 56 -5.67 -1.11 -5.89
N VAL A 57 -4.90 -0.58 -4.97
CA VAL A 57 -3.49 -0.93 -4.84
C VAL A 57 -3.34 -2.22 -4.04
N PRO A 58 -2.33 -3.04 -4.32
CA PRO A 58 -2.07 -4.23 -3.54
C PRO A 58 -1.67 -3.86 -2.11
N THR A 59 -2.25 -4.55 -1.14
CA THR A 59 -1.93 -4.40 0.28
C THR A 59 -1.37 -5.71 0.81
N TYR A 60 -0.25 -5.63 1.52
CA TYR A 60 0.48 -6.76 2.02
C TYR A 60 0.64 -6.71 3.54
N GLU A 61 0.69 -7.88 4.13
CA GLU A 61 1.06 -8.09 5.52
C GLU A 61 2.30 -8.98 5.56
N VAL A 62 3.26 -8.62 6.40
CA VAL A 62 4.43 -9.46 6.69
C VAL A 62 4.14 -10.27 7.94
N THR A 63 4.44 -11.57 7.92
CA THR A 63 4.24 -12.51 9.04
C THR A 63 5.57 -12.64 9.80
N PRO A 64 5.74 -12.02 10.99
CA PRO A 64 7.00 -12.03 11.72
C PRO A 64 7.50 -13.41 12.11
N GLU A 65 6.59 -14.32 12.49
CA GLU A 65 6.90 -15.66 12.98
C GLU A 65 7.61 -16.54 11.94
N GLU A 66 7.31 -16.31 10.65
CA GLU A 66 7.93 -17.02 9.54
C GLU A 66 9.03 -16.21 8.84
N SER A 67 9.40 -15.08 9.42
CA SER A 67 10.37 -14.13 8.87
C SER A 67 11.59 -14.00 9.76
N SER A 68 12.68 -13.49 9.23
CA SER A 68 13.90 -13.30 10.03
C SER A 68 14.81 -12.23 9.43
N ILE A 69 15.51 -11.50 10.29
CA ILE A 69 16.60 -10.60 9.94
C ILE A 69 17.85 -11.08 10.66
N LYS A 70 18.83 -11.54 9.89
CA LYS A 70 20.08 -12.14 10.39
C LYS A 70 21.27 -11.34 9.90
N PHE A 71 22.34 -11.36 10.65
CA PHE A 71 23.61 -10.77 10.24
C PHE A 71 24.76 -11.71 10.50
N GLY A 72 25.83 -11.51 9.76
CA GLY A 72 27.09 -12.23 9.95
C GLY A 72 28.29 -11.35 9.64
N VAL A 73 29.37 -11.58 10.37
CA VAL A 73 30.65 -10.90 10.17
C VAL A 73 31.74 -11.96 10.14
N ASP A 74 32.59 -11.90 9.10
CA ASP A 74 33.77 -12.74 9.06
C ASP A 74 34.75 -12.32 10.15
N SER A 75 35.13 -13.28 10.98
CA SER A 75 36.05 -13.06 12.10
C SER A 75 36.72 -14.36 12.49
N SER A 76 37.81 -14.26 13.23
CA SER A 76 38.50 -15.44 13.79
C SER A 76 37.62 -16.26 14.76
N VAL A 77 36.54 -15.63 15.25
CA VAL A 77 35.47 -16.28 16.04
C VAL A 77 34.15 -15.93 15.38
N SER A 78 33.32 -16.91 15.04
CA SER A 78 32.05 -16.67 14.36
C SER A 78 31.18 -15.66 15.10
N ILE A 79 30.84 -14.55 14.43
CA ILE A 79 29.90 -13.54 14.90
C ILE A 79 28.68 -13.56 13.95
N LYS A 80 27.67 -14.30 14.35
CA LYS A 80 26.38 -14.39 13.66
C LYS A 80 25.27 -14.17 14.67
N GLY A 81 24.20 -13.54 14.24
CA GLY A 81 23.05 -13.31 15.10
C GLY A 81 21.81 -12.98 14.29
N ASN A 82 20.72 -12.86 15.00
CA ASN A 82 19.44 -12.37 14.48
C ASN A 82 18.90 -11.26 15.38
N PHE A 83 17.90 -10.54 14.87
CA PHE A 83 17.12 -9.63 15.68
C PHE A 83 15.76 -10.27 15.95
N GLU A 84 15.33 -10.26 17.21
CA GLU A 84 14.07 -10.89 17.64
C GLU A 84 12.87 -9.95 17.51
N LYS A 85 13.11 -8.64 17.56
CA LYS A 85 12.07 -7.62 17.48
C LYS A 85 12.34 -6.66 16.34
N TRP A 86 11.45 -6.70 15.37
CA TRP A 86 11.49 -5.84 14.18
C TRP A 86 10.10 -5.77 13.55
N ASN A 87 9.92 -4.79 12.69
CA ASN A 87 8.73 -4.63 11.85
C ASN A 87 9.15 -4.37 10.41
N ALA A 88 8.38 -4.85 9.46
CA ALA A 88 8.56 -4.56 8.05
C ALA A 88 7.23 -4.23 7.39
N ILE A 89 7.20 -3.16 6.61
CA ILE A 89 6.01 -2.65 5.94
C ILE A 89 6.29 -2.60 4.44
N ILE A 90 5.41 -3.19 3.65
CA ILE A 90 5.43 -3.14 2.19
C ILE A 90 4.17 -2.39 1.73
N LYS A 91 4.36 -1.22 1.12
CA LYS A 91 3.27 -0.37 0.60
C LYS A 91 3.43 -0.17 -0.89
N PHE A 92 2.31 -0.02 -1.59
CA PHE A 92 2.27 0.31 -3.01
C PHE A 92 1.46 1.58 -3.22
N SER A 93 1.89 2.44 -4.13
CA SER A 93 1.08 3.58 -4.59
C SER A 93 0.35 3.31 -5.91
N SER A 94 0.75 2.27 -6.62
CA SER A 94 0.07 1.73 -7.81
C SER A 94 0.30 0.22 -7.91
N ARG A 95 -0.15 -0.41 -9.00
CA ARG A 95 0.14 -1.83 -9.26
C ARG A 95 1.57 -2.08 -9.75
N ASP A 96 2.26 -1.05 -10.23
CA ASP A 96 3.66 -1.16 -10.67
C ASP A 96 4.56 -1.47 -9.46
N VAL A 97 5.29 -2.59 -9.51
CA VAL A 97 6.20 -3.02 -8.44
C VAL A 97 7.25 -1.96 -8.09
N ARG A 98 7.64 -1.10 -9.04
CA ARG A 98 8.61 -0.01 -8.80
C ARG A 98 8.09 1.09 -7.90
N THR A 99 6.76 1.16 -7.70
CA THR A 99 6.13 2.11 -6.79
C THR A 99 6.00 1.58 -5.37
N ALA A 100 6.52 0.38 -5.13
CA ALA A 100 6.55 -0.19 -3.80
C ALA A 100 7.52 0.57 -2.90
N VAL A 101 7.19 0.61 -1.62
CA VAL A 101 8.04 1.12 -0.54
C VAL A 101 8.22 -0.01 0.45
N LEU A 102 9.48 -0.27 0.81
CA LEU A 102 9.87 -1.20 1.87
C LEU A 102 10.50 -0.43 3.01
N ASP A 103 9.83 -0.43 4.15
CA ASP A 103 10.35 0.13 5.40
C ASP A 103 10.58 -1.00 6.40
N ILE A 104 11.79 -1.08 6.95
CA ILE A 104 12.17 -2.04 7.99
C ILE A 104 12.64 -1.25 9.21
N GLU A 105 12.10 -1.59 10.36
CA GLU A 105 12.51 -1.05 11.66
C GLU A 105 12.87 -2.20 12.59
N ILE A 106 14.04 -2.11 13.23
CA ILE A 106 14.61 -3.15 14.07
C ILE A 106 14.93 -2.56 15.43
N GLU A 107 14.47 -3.18 16.51
CA GLU A 107 14.93 -2.88 17.87
C GLU A 107 16.36 -3.41 18.04
N ALA A 108 17.35 -2.52 18.05
CA ALA A 108 18.77 -2.91 18.13
C ALA A 108 19.10 -3.74 19.38
N GLY A 109 18.38 -3.48 20.47
CA GLY A 109 18.51 -4.22 21.73
C GLY A 109 18.00 -5.67 21.68
N SER A 110 17.26 -6.05 20.62
CA SER A 110 16.75 -7.40 20.43
C SER A 110 17.75 -8.36 19.79
N VAL A 111 18.99 -7.94 19.62
CA VAL A 111 20.06 -8.78 19.08
C VAL A 111 20.25 -10.05 19.91
N ASN A 112 20.31 -11.19 19.22
CA ASN A 112 20.54 -12.50 19.79
C ASN A 112 21.56 -13.28 18.94
N THR A 113 22.71 -13.58 19.53
CA THR A 113 23.78 -14.39 18.93
C THR A 113 23.86 -15.79 19.54
N GLY A 114 22.95 -16.12 20.46
CA GLY A 114 23.01 -17.32 21.29
C GLY A 114 24.05 -17.22 22.45
N SER A 115 24.62 -16.04 22.65
CA SER A 115 25.60 -15.81 23.73
C SER A 115 25.38 -14.45 24.38
N GLN A 116 24.93 -14.45 25.62
CA GLN A 116 24.66 -13.21 26.38
C GLN A 116 25.87 -12.28 26.44
N MET A 117 27.08 -12.83 26.54
CA MET A 117 28.30 -12.03 26.53
C MET A 117 28.48 -11.28 25.20
N LYS A 118 28.27 -11.94 24.08
CA LYS A 118 28.33 -11.30 22.75
C LYS A 118 27.21 -10.28 22.58
N ASP A 119 26.00 -10.61 23.01
CA ASP A 119 24.82 -9.72 22.90
C ASP A 119 25.06 -8.45 23.73
N ASN A 120 25.55 -8.55 24.96
CA ASN A 120 25.88 -7.40 25.79
C ASN A 120 26.96 -6.52 25.13
N LYS A 121 27.97 -7.14 24.50
CA LYS A 121 29.02 -6.40 23.79
C LYS A 121 28.46 -5.67 22.57
N LEU A 122 27.62 -6.33 21.80
CA LEU A 122 26.98 -5.73 20.61
C LEU A 122 26.03 -4.58 20.99
N LYS A 123 25.33 -4.67 22.10
CA LYS A 123 24.46 -3.60 22.64
C LYS A 123 25.22 -2.37 23.11
N GLY A 124 26.51 -2.54 23.41
CA GLY A 124 27.38 -1.51 23.98
C GLY A 124 27.72 -0.39 22.98
N LYS A 125 28.30 0.68 23.55
CA LYS A 125 28.71 1.92 22.86
C LYS A 125 29.66 1.69 21.68
N ASP A 126 30.49 0.65 21.73
CA ASP A 126 31.45 0.32 20.66
C ASP A 126 30.80 -0.24 19.41
N PHE A 127 29.55 -0.75 19.49
CA PHE A 127 28.82 -1.40 18.42
C PHE A 127 27.47 -0.72 18.17
N PHE A 128 26.34 -1.27 18.61
CA PHE A 128 25.02 -0.69 18.29
C PHE A 128 24.66 0.55 19.11
N ASP A 129 25.28 0.71 20.29
CA ASP A 129 25.02 1.84 21.20
C ASP A 129 23.49 2.00 21.47
N VAL A 130 22.87 0.92 21.92
CA VAL A 130 21.41 0.84 22.02
C VAL A 130 20.79 1.84 23.00
N LYS A 131 21.57 2.42 23.88
CA LYS A 131 21.11 3.46 24.82
C LYS A 131 20.81 4.78 24.08
N GLU A 132 21.69 5.16 23.15
CA GLU A 132 21.58 6.39 22.37
C GLU A 132 20.83 6.17 21.05
N SER A 133 20.93 4.94 20.49
CA SER A 133 20.37 4.57 19.19
C SER A 133 19.63 3.25 19.30
N PRO A 134 18.41 3.24 19.87
CA PRO A 134 17.67 2.00 20.13
C PRO A 134 17.15 1.32 18.84
N THR A 135 17.11 2.05 17.73
CA THR A 135 16.47 1.58 16.49
C THR A 135 17.47 1.56 15.34
N ILE A 136 17.43 0.49 14.54
CA ILE A 136 18.06 0.38 13.22
C ILE A 136 16.95 0.44 12.18
N THR A 137 17.14 1.22 11.11
CA THR A 137 16.10 1.35 10.07
C THR A 137 16.67 1.17 8.67
N PHE A 138 15.84 0.61 7.77
CA PHE A 138 16.06 0.67 6.34
C PHE A 138 14.79 1.23 5.69
N LYS A 139 14.92 2.35 4.99
CA LYS A 139 13.82 3.01 4.27
C LYS A 139 14.16 3.08 2.79
N SER A 140 13.43 2.33 1.98
CA SER A 140 13.66 2.32 0.54
C SER A 140 13.41 3.69 -0.09
N THR A 141 14.25 4.06 -1.06
CA THR A 141 14.11 5.29 -1.83
C THR A 141 13.87 5.00 -3.32
N LYS A 142 14.34 3.84 -3.79
CA LYS A 142 14.20 3.43 -5.18
C LYS A 142 14.17 1.92 -5.29
N ILE A 143 13.28 1.41 -6.14
CA ILE A 143 13.20 -0.02 -6.47
C ILE A 143 13.42 -0.18 -7.96
N VAL A 144 14.36 -1.04 -8.33
CA VAL A 144 14.68 -1.41 -9.70
C VAL A 144 14.46 -2.91 -9.86
N GLN A 145 13.59 -3.31 -10.77
CA GLN A 145 13.45 -4.71 -11.13
C GLN A 145 14.63 -5.11 -12.04
N THR A 146 15.46 -6.06 -11.60
CA THR A 146 16.66 -6.53 -12.29
C THR A 146 16.47 -7.90 -12.92
N GLY A 147 15.36 -8.56 -12.63
CA GLY A 147 14.99 -9.85 -13.20
C GLY A 147 13.50 -10.14 -12.97
N PRO A 148 12.98 -11.27 -13.47
CA PRO A 148 11.55 -11.58 -13.35
C PRO A 148 11.00 -11.50 -11.92
N TYR A 149 11.84 -11.82 -10.94
CA TYR A 149 11.47 -11.82 -9.50
C TYR A 149 12.61 -11.29 -8.62
N THR A 150 13.55 -10.55 -9.21
CA THR A 150 14.70 -9.98 -8.50
C THR A 150 14.64 -8.47 -8.57
N PHE A 151 14.95 -7.81 -7.47
CA PHE A 151 14.86 -6.37 -7.29
C PHE A 151 16.07 -5.84 -6.56
N ASP A 152 16.68 -4.79 -7.07
CA ASP A 152 17.65 -3.97 -6.34
C ASP A 152 16.92 -2.80 -5.70
N ILE A 153 17.02 -2.69 -4.39
CA ILE A 153 16.37 -1.65 -3.59
C ILE A 153 17.44 -0.77 -2.99
N GLU A 154 17.52 0.46 -3.46
CA GLU A 154 18.31 1.50 -2.81
C GLU A 154 17.51 2.08 -1.66
N GLY A 155 18.15 2.33 -0.51
CA GLY A 155 17.46 2.86 0.66
C GLY A 155 18.41 3.48 1.67
N ASN A 156 17.86 4.32 2.52
CA ASN A 156 18.60 4.89 3.64
C ASN A 156 18.64 3.87 4.78
N PHE A 157 19.81 3.29 4.98
CA PHE A 157 20.10 2.42 6.13
C PHE A 157 20.67 3.27 7.26
N THR A 158 20.04 3.20 8.41
CA THR A 158 20.45 3.97 9.60
C THR A 158 20.78 3.02 10.73
N ILE A 159 21.97 3.14 11.26
CA ILE A 159 22.44 2.43 12.44
C ILE A 159 23.29 3.38 13.28
N ARG A 160 23.14 3.38 14.60
CA ARG A 160 23.80 4.31 15.53
C ARG A 160 23.57 5.79 15.20
N GLY A 161 22.40 6.14 14.67
CA GLY A 161 22.10 7.51 14.22
C GLY A 161 22.80 7.95 12.92
N VAL A 162 23.67 7.11 12.34
CA VAL A 162 24.33 7.38 11.06
C VAL A 162 23.51 6.79 9.94
N ALA A 163 23.09 7.62 8.97
CA ALA A 163 22.33 7.21 7.78
C ALA A 163 23.25 7.19 6.55
N LYS A 164 23.21 6.10 5.79
CA LYS A 164 23.86 5.97 4.48
C LYS A 164 22.96 5.28 3.50
N THR A 165 23.17 5.54 2.21
CA THR A 165 22.48 4.83 1.15
C THR A 165 23.13 3.47 0.96
N GLU A 166 22.34 2.42 1.13
CA GLU A 166 22.75 1.04 0.94
C GLU A 166 21.83 0.35 -0.06
N LYS A 167 22.32 -0.76 -0.63
CA LYS A 167 21.58 -1.57 -1.58
C LYS A 167 21.20 -2.92 -0.98
N LEU A 168 19.89 -3.21 -0.96
CA LEU A 168 19.32 -4.50 -0.61
C LEU A 168 18.82 -5.18 -1.88
N THR A 169 19.40 -6.32 -2.23
CA THR A 169 18.91 -7.13 -3.35
C THR A 169 17.90 -8.13 -2.81
N LEU A 170 16.66 -8.08 -3.30
CA LEU A 170 15.57 -8.99 -2.95
C LEU A 170 15.24 -9.94 -4.08
N THR A 171 14.95 -11.20 -3.74
CA THR A 171 14.38 -12.19 -4.65
C THR A 171 13.05 -12.68 -4.09
N SER A 172 12.00 -12.68 -4.91
CA SER A 172 10.68 -13.21 -4.57
C SER A 172 10.54 -14.64 -5.07
N ASP A 173 10.01 -15.54 -4.27
CA ASP A 173 9.59 -16.88 -4.70
C ASP A 173 8.16 -16.90 -5.29
N SER A 174 7.47 -15.77 -5.24
CA SER A 174 6.08 -15.64 -5.65
C SER A 174 5.94 -15.35 -7.14
N LYS A 175 5.23 -16.24 -7.82
CA LYS A 175 4.85 -16.11 -9.24
C LYS A 175 3.42 -15.56 -9.38
N GLY A 176 3.07 -14.49 -8.62
CA GLY A 176 1.72 -13.93 -8.62
C GLY A 176 0.73 -14.62 -7.67
N THR A 177 1.21 -15.50 -6.81
CA THR A 177 0.43 -16.14 -5.73
C THR A 177 -0.01 -15.10 -4.69
N PRO A 178 -1.07 -15.38 -3.90
CA PRO A 178 -1.52 -14.46 -2.86
C PRO A 178 -0.61 -14.38 -1.63
N ALA A 179 0.38 -15.26 -1.53
CA ALA A 179 1.40 -15.26 -0.48
C ALA A 179 2.74 -15.74 -1.04
N GLY A 180 3.82 -15.39 -0.38
CA GLY A 180 5.16 -15.75 -0.80
C GLY A 180 6.24 -15.33 0.20
N ARG A 181 7.48 -15.42 -0.23
CA ARG A 181 8.65 -15.03 0.54
C ARG A 181 9.53 -14.10 -0.28
N LEU A 182 10.13 -13.13 0.40
CA LEU A 182 11.22 -12.30 -0.10
C LEU A 182 12.49 -12.72 0.64
N ASP A 183 13.49 -13.16 -0.09
CA ASP A 183 14.83 -13.38 0.45
C ASP A 183 15.73 -12.22 0.01
N GLY A 184 16.34 -11.53 0.97
CA GLY A 184 17.13 -10.33 0.77
C GLY A 184 18.56 -10.46 1.25
N ILE A 185 19.49 -9.86 0.53
CA ILE A 185 20.90 -9.78 0.89
C ILE A 185 21.38 -8.34 0.77
N MET A 186 22.00 -7.85 1.84
CA MET A 186 22.67 -6.55 1.92
C MET A 186 24.02 -6.71 2.59
N ALA A 187 24.98 -5.86 2.25
CA ALA A 187 26.26 -5.81 2.96
C ALA A 187 26.72 -4.37 3.11
N PHE A 188 27.31 -4.04 4.26
CA PHE A 188 27.83 -2.71 4.56
C PHE A 188 29.17 -2.80 5.31
N ASP A 189 29.94 -1.71 5.35
CA ASP A 189 31.12 -1.59 6.19
C ASP A 189 30.73 -1.02 7.57
N ARG A 190 30.98 -1.76 8.62
CA ARG A 190 30.63 -1.36 9.99
C ARG A 190 31.30 -0.06 10.43
N LYS A 191 32.50 0.22 9.91
CA LYS A 191 33.25 1.44 10.24
C LYS A 191 32.56 2.69 9.73
N ASP A 192 31.86 2.59 8.62
CA ASP A 192 31.06 3.67 8.05
C ASP A 192 29.96 4.18 9.00
N TYR A 193 29.59 3.35 9.94
CA TYR A 193 28.59 3.64 10.98
C TYR A 193 29.22 3.87 12.35
N GLY A 194 30.54 4.14 12.39
CA GLY A 194 31.26 4.43 13.62
C GLY A 194 31.55 3.22 14.51
N MET A 195 31.35 1.98 14.02
CA MET A 195 31.72 0.75 14.77
C MET A 195 33.19 0.40 14.50
N THR A 196 34.08 1.25 14.95
CA THR A 196 35.54 1.16 14.69
C THR A 196 36.27 0.28 15.70
N SER A 197 35.67 0.01 16.87
CA SER A 197 36.29 -0.78 17.94
C SER A 197 36.46 -2.24 17.52
N GLY A 198 37.50 -2.84 18.10
CA GLY A 198 37.79 -4.27 18.00
C GLY A 198 37.46 -5.01 19.29
N ILE A 199 37.67 -6.31 19.26
CA ILE A 199 37.72 -7.17 20.45
C ILE A 199 39.16 -7.65 20.60
N PRO A 200 39.81 -7.51 21.73
CA PRO A 200 41.17 -7.98 21.93
C PRO A 200 41.32 -9.42 21.44
N PHE A 201 42.39 -9.68 20.70
CA PHE A 201 42.74 -11.00 20.15
C PHE A 201 41.75 -11.58 19.12
N ILE A 202 40.70 -10.83 18.74
CA ILE A 202 39.74 -11.25 17.71
C ILE A 202 39.87 -10.32 16.49
N LYS A 203 40.21 -10.90 15.34
CA LYS A 203 40.21 -10.18 14.07
C LYS A 203 38.76 -10.16 13.56
N ILE A 204 38.16 -8.97 13.45
CA ILE A 204 36.79 -8.75 12.98
C ILE A 204 36.87 -8.06 11.65
N ALA A 205 36.26 -8.63 10.60
CA ALA A 205 36.12 -7.97 9.30
C ALA A 205 35.26 -6.71 9.40
N ASN A 206 35.48 -5.79 8.48
CA ASN A 206 34.64 -4.58 8.43
C ASN A 206 33.30 -4.86 7.76
N ARG A 207 33.30 -5.75 6.76
CA ARG A 207 32.09 -6.14 6.03
C ARG A 207 31.14 -6.93 6.93
N VAL A 208 29.91 -6.43 7.04
CA VAL A 208 28.78 -7.08 7.69
C VAL A 208 27.82 -7.51 6.60
N GLU A 209 27.42 -8.77 6.60
CA GLU A 209 26.38 -9.29 5.71
C GLU A 209 25.06 -9.39 6.48
N VAL A 210 23.98 -8.92 5.84
CA VAL A 210 22.63 -8.99 6.38
C VAL A 210 21.77 -9.81 5.46
N ASN A 211 21.11 -10.81 6.01
CA ASN A 211 20.16 -11.66 5.33
C ASN A 211 18.75 -11.37 5.88
N VAL A 212 17.88 -10.93 5.00
CA VAL A 212 16.48 -10.61 5.30
C VAL A 212 15.61 -11.67 4.68
N ARG A 213 14.74 -12.27 5.45
CA ARG A 213 13.71 -13.18 4.96
C ARG A 213 12.37 -12.69 5.45
N LEU A 214 11.48 -12.32 4.54
CA LEU A 214 10.15 -11.82 4.85
C LEU A 214 9.11 -12.74 4.23
N LYS A 215 8.31 -13.39 5.05
CA LYS A 215 7.10 -14.08 4.64
C LYS A 215 5.98 -13.06 4.56
N TRP A 216 5.29 -13.02 3.44
CA TRP A 216 4.24 -12.05 3.20
C TRP A 216 2.97 -12.70 2.66
N ARG A 217 1.85 -12.02 2.88
CA ARG A 217 0.54 -12.37 2.37
C ARG A 217 -0.14 -11.11 1.82
N ARG A 218 -0.78 -11.23 0.66
CA ARG A 218 -1.61 -10.15 0.12
C ARG A 218 -2.98 -10.20 0.81
N ILE A 219 -3.35 -9.07 1.43
CA ILE A 219 -4.61 -8.95 2.18
C ILE A 219 -5.73 -8.48 1.24
N SER A 220 -5.43 -7.53 0.33
CA SER A 220 -6.40 -6.95 -0.57
C SER A 220 -5.75 -6.40 -1.84
N GLY A 221 -6.59 -6.03 -2.80
CA GLY A 221 -6.20 -5.49 -4.09
C GLY A 221 -5.73 -6.53 -5.10
N PRO A 222 -5.56 -6.15 -6.36
CA PRO A 222 -5.03 -7.01 -7.42
C PRO A 222 -3.55 -7.32 -7.19
N PRO A 223 -2.97 -8.33 -7.87
CA PRO A 223 -1.53 -8.57 -7.82
C PRO A 223 -0.75 -7.38 -8.40
N PRO A 224 0.50 -7.17 -7.97
CA PRO A 224 1.38 -6.19 -8.59
C PRO A 224 1.73 -6.61 -10.02
N GLU A 225 2.11 -5.63 -10.81
CA GLU A 225 2.57 -5.81 -12.19
C GLU A 225 4.09 -5.79 -12.21
N PHE A 226 4.68 -6.87 -12.74
CA PHE A 226 6.10 -7.00 -12.95
C PHE A 226 6.44 -6.65 -14.41
N GLN A 227 7.59 -6.06 -14.64
CA GLN A 227 8.10 -5.90 -15.99
C GLN A 227 8.54 -7.28 -16.52
N GLN A 228 8.16 -7.58 -17.77
CA GLN A 228 8.59 -8.77 -18.50
C GLN A 228 9.95 -8.54 -19.14
#